data_4e2afc02a6407c3e92aedf081080c50e
#
_entry.id   4e2afc02a6407c3e92aedf081080c50e
#
_cell.length_a   1.000
_cell.length_b   1.000
_cell.length_c   1.000
_cell.angle_alpha   90.00
_cell.angle_beta   90.00
_cell.angle_gamma   90.00
#
_symmetry.space_group_name_H-M   'P 1'
#
loop_
_entity.id
_entity.type
_entity.pdbx_description
1 polymer ?
#
loop_
_entity_poly.entity_id
_entity_poly.type
_entity_poly.pdbx_seq_one_letter_code
_entity_poly.pdbx_strand_id
1 'polypeptide(L)'
;MRRSAVFLFCLACVMLGITVGCKDKKPESSQSDSLAVDVPVDTVDTVVVDTVPEDAMDSLISATPMPQSADELFDDFLFNFSANKKLQYERVTFPLKVVDGDSESFIQYKDWRQEHFFMKQEMYTLIFDDESQLALLSDTTLDSVVVEKINLRAKSVEQHIFNRLDGKWKLTQIVRNTMFQNPNKSFLAFYEKFATDSVFQVESMAEPVSVTLPDPDDDFSMIEGDFYPEQWPEFKPGELPSEELYNIIYGQEYRQSRQKLFVLRGISNGFQTEMTFRQIDGKWKLVKLVN
;
A
#
# COMPACT_ATOMS: atom_id res chain seq x y z
N MET A 1 -25.58 -0.21 39.98
CA MET A 1 -26.67 -0.16 39.00
C MET A 1 -26.47 1.05 38.10
N ARG A 2 -25.87 0.87 36.96
CA ARG A 2 -25.79 1.88 35.90
C ARG A 2 -26.33 1.23 34.63
N ARG A 3 -27.36 1.83 34.07
CA ARG A 3 -28.11 1.34 32.92
C ARG A 3 -27.37 1.74 31.66
N SER A 4 -26.96 0.76 30.86
CA SER A 4 -26.44 0.95 29.50
C SER A 4 -27.61 1.29 28.58
N ALA A 5 -27.50 2.39 27.87
CA ALA A 5 -28.42 2.74 26.78
C ALA A 5 -27.91 2.12 25.48
N VAL A 6 -28.72 1.21 24.96
CA VAL A 6 -28.52 0.64 23.63
C VAL A 6 -29.17 1.58 22.63
N PHE A 7 -28.39 2.20 21.74
CA PHE A 7 -28.94 2.97 20.63
C PHE A 7 -29.11 2.04 19.42
N LEU A 8 -30.36 1.73 19.13
CA LEU A 8 -30.77 1.03 17.92
C LEU A 8 -31.03 2.10 16.85
N PHE A 9 -30.19 2.16 15.83
CA PHE A 9 -30.44 3.02 14.66
C PHE A 9 -31.18 2.19 13.60
N CYS A 10 -32.48 2.40 13.48
CA CYS A 10 -33.27 1.93 12.35
C CYS A 10 -33.24 2.98 11.24
N LEU A 11 -32.55 2.70 10.15
CA LEU A 11 -32.62 3.51 8.94
C LEU A 11 -33.77 3.00 8.07
N ALA A 12 -34.89 3.71 8.05
CA ALA A 12 -36.03 3.45 7.16
C ALA A 12 -35.83 4.30 5.88
N CYS A 13 -35.47 3.65 4.78
CA CYS A 13 -35.52 4.25 3.44
C CYS A 13 -36.97 4.37 2.97
N VAL A 14 -37.48 5.59 2.87
CA VAL A 14 -38.75 5.89 2.18
C VAL A 14 -38.44 6.21 0.73
N MET A 15 -38.84 5.33 -0.16
CA MET A 15 -38.88 5.56 -1.61
C MET A 15 -40.17 6.31 -1.95
N LEU A 16 -40.04 7.58 -2.37
CA LEU A 16 -41.15 8.27 -3.05
C LEU A 16 -40.80 8.44 -4.53
N GLY A 17 -41.44 7.65 -5.34
CA GLY A 17 -41.44 7.84 -6.79
C GLY A 17 -42.37 8.97 -7.17
N ILE A 18 -41.91 9.87 -8.04
CA ILE A 18 -42.72 10.80 -8.79
C ILE A 18 -42.41 10.62 -10.28
N THR A 19 -43.37 10.01 -10.95
CA THR A 19 -43.45 9.97 -12.41
C THR A 19 -44.25 11.17 -12.88
N VAL A 20 -43.70 11.99 -13.77
CA VAL A 20 -44.49 12.86 -14.64
C VAL A 20 -43.89 12.79 -16.03
N GLY A 21 -44.68 12.26 -16.91
CA GLY A 21 -44.41 12.15 -18.33
C GLY A 21 -45.07 13.31 -19.10
N CYS A 22 -44.90 13.21 -20.41
CA CYS A 22 -45.56 13.94 -21.52
C CYS A 22 -44.76 15.11 -22.06
N LYS A 23 -44.64 15.36 -23.34
CA LYS A 23 -45.27 14.84 -24.57
C LYS A 23 -44.62 15.59 -25.75
N ASP A 24 -44.41 14.90 -26.83
CA ASP A 24 -44.03 15.45 -28.13
C ASP A 24 -44.93 16.58 -28.62
N LYS A 25 -44.33 17.55 -29.33
CA LYS A 25 -44.91 18.16 -30.54
C LYS A 25 -43.86 18.99 -31.28
N LYS A 26 -43.56 18.59 -32.54
CA LYS A 26 -43.13 19.47 -33.64
C LYS A 26 -44.37 20.08 -34.25
N PRO A 27 -44.34 21.33 -34.80
CA PRO A 27 -44.26 21.51 -36.24
C PRO A 27 -43.50 22.74 -36.75
N GLU A 28 -42.93 22.53 -37.93
CA GLU A 28 -42.79 23.30 -39.15
C GLU A 28 -42.66 24.87 -39.15
N SER A 29 -41.59 25.23 -39.79
CA SER A 29 -41.28 26.27 -40.81
C SER A 29 -42.07 27.58 -40.87
N SER A 30 -41.34 28.68 -40.86
CA SER A 30 -41.47 29.75 -41.91
C SER A 30 -40.23 30.65 -41.89
N GLN A 31 -39.73 30.97 -43.07
CA GLN A 31 -38.66 31.89 -43.42
C GLN A 31 -39.04 33.32 -43.09
N SER A 32 -38.07 34.17 -42.72
CA SER A 32 -37.68 35.39 -43.45
C SER A 32 -36.57 36.18 -42.77
N ASP A 33 -35.58 36.44 -43.57
CA ASP A 33 -34.75 37.66 -43.75
C ASP A 33 -33.97 38.31 -42.58
N SER A 34 -32.66 38.20 -42.81
CA SER A 34 -31.58 39.24 -42.81
C SER A 34 -31.48 40.22 -41.66
N LEU A 35 -30.38 40.16 -41.00
CA LEU A 35 -29.35 41.21 -40.93
C LEU A 35 -28.10 40.64 -40.22
N ALA A 36 -26.97 40.71 -40.92
CA ALA A 36 -25.66 40.34 -40.45
C ALA A 36 -25.17 41.29 -39.34
N VAL A 37 -24.70 40.72 -38.24
CA VAL A 37 -23.75 41.36 -37.34
C VAL A 37 -22.66 40.35 -37.07
N ASP A 38 -21.46 40.59 -37.59
CA ASP A 38 -20.22 39.89 -37.29
C ASP A 38 -19.90 40.03 -35.79
N VAL A 39 -19.88 38.92 -35.07
CA VAL A 39 -19.23 38.81 -33.76
C VAL A 39 -18.27 37.62 -33.88
N PRO A 40 -16.97 37.79 -33.61
CA PRO A 40 -16.04 36.70 -33.70
C PRO A 40 -16.38 35.61 -32.66
N VAL A 41 -16.65 34.42 -33.12
CA VAL A 41 -16.78 33.22 -32.29
C VAL A 41 -15.39 32.85 -31.83
N ASP A 42 -15.09 33.08 -30.54
CA ASP A 42 -13.97 32.48 -29.87
C ASP A 42 -14.14 30.94 -29.95
N THR A 43 -13.29 30.36 -30.73
CA THR A 43 -13.10 28.90 -30.79
C THR A 43 -12.65 28.44 -29.41
N VAL A 44 -13.53 27.81 -28.68
CA VAL A 44 -13.15 27.02 -27.48
C VAL A 44 -12.25 25.91 -27.97
N ASP A 45 -10.95 26.09 -27.81
CA ASP A 45 -9.96 25.01 -27.96
C ASP A 45 -10.37 23.85 -27.03
N THR A 46 -10.83 22.80 -27.66
CA THR A 46 -10.94 21.50 -26.99
C THR A 46 -9.53 21.09 -26.62
N VAL A 47 -9.19 21.24 -25.34
CA VAL A 47 -7.94 20.68 -24.79
C VAL A 47 -8.00 19.19 -25.01
N VAL A 48 -7.37 18.73 -26.07
CA VAL A 48 -7.03 17.33 -26.25
C VAL A 48 -6.04 17.03 -25.12
N VAL A 49 -6.48 16.31 -24.11
CA VAL A 49 -5.58 15.72 -23.12
C VAL A 49 -4.77 14.68 -23.89
N ASP A 50 -3.59 15.10 -24.35
CA ASP A 50 -2.59 14.20 -24.88
C ASP A 50 -2.23 13.23 -23.74
N THR A 51 -2.76 12.03 -23.81
CA THR A 51 -2.30 10.90 -22.99
C THR A 51 -0.86 10.62 -23.42
N VAL A 52 0.08 11.09 -22.62
CA VAL A 52 1.51 10.80 -22.82
C VAL A 52 1.64 9.27 -22.79
N PRO A 53 2.24 8.64 -23.82
CA PRO A 53 2.46 7.19 -23.81
C PRO A 53 3.27 6.77 -22.59
N GLU A 54 2.98 5.60 -22.02
CA GLU A 54 3.63 5.07 -20.81
C GLU A 54 5.18 5.08 -20.96
N ASP A 55 5.69 4.73 -22.12
CA ASP A 55 7.13 4.80 -22.45
C ASP A 55 7.73 6.22 -22.38
N ALA A 56 6.93 7.24 -22.66
CA ALA A 56 7.38 8.63 -22.58
C ALA A 56 7.40 9.14 -21.13
N MET A 57 6.50 8.69 -20.28
CA MET A 57 6.49 8.98 -18.84
C MET A 57 7.70 8.34 -18.17
N ASP A 58 8.00 7.06 -18.44
CA ASP A 58 9.19 6.37 -17.96
C ASP A 58 10.48 7.08 -18.40
N SER A 59 10.50 7.61 -19.61
CA SER A 59 11.64 8.39 -20.13
C SER A 59 11.83 9.71 -19.39
N LEU A 60 10.74 10.41 -19.04
CA LEU A 60 10.78 11.65 -18.26
C LEU A 60 11.23 11.42 -16.83
N ILE A 61 10.71 10.38 -16.18
CA ILE A 61 11.12 9.98 -14.83
C ILE A 61 12.62 9.62 -14.82
N SER A 62 13.07 8.87 -15.82
CA SER A 62 14.48 8.47 -15.96
C SER A 62 15.43 9.63 -16.22
N ALA A 63 14.93 10.73 -16.82
CA ALA A 63 15.72 11.91 -17.12
C ALA A 63 15.81 12.90 -15.94
N THR A 64 14.88 12.81 -14.97
CA THR A 64 14.86 13.71 -13.83
C THR A 64 15.84 13.23 -12.74
N PRO A 65 16.85 14.02 -12.35
CA PRO A 65 17.75 13.64 -11.27
C PRO A 65 17.00 13.54 -9.95
N MET A 66 17.28 12.50 -9.16
CA MET A 66 16.75 12.38 -7.81
C MET A 66 17.24 13.54 -6.95
N PRO A 67 16.37 14.23 -6.20
CA PRO A 67 16.79 15.24 -5.23
C PRO A 67 17.77 14.68 -4.20
N GLN A 68 18.74 15.49 -3.74
CA GLN A 68 19.69 15.05 -2.70
C GLN A 68 18.98 14.69 -1.39
N SER A 69 17.90 15.39 -1.07
CA SER A 69 17.06 15.13 0.12
C SER A 69 16.37 13.76 0.06
N ALA A 70 16.21 13.16 -1.11
CA ALA A 70 15.60 11.82 -1.22
C ALA A 70 16.48 10.69 -0.68
N ASP A 71 17.76 10.94 -0.32
CA ASP A 71 18.58 9.99 0.44
C ASP A 71 18.41 10.13 1.96
N GLU A 72 17.66 11.11 2.45
CA GLU A 72 17.44 11.31 3.89
C GLU A 72 16.53 10.23 4.48
N LEU A 73 15.39 9.98 3.84
CA LEU A 73 14.47 8.90 4.19
C LEU A 73 14.58 7.76 3.18
N PHE A 74 14.55 6.53 3.70
CA PHE A 74 14.67 5.36 2.83
C PHE A 74 13.48 5.21 1.88
N ASP A 75 12.27 5.55 2.32
CA ASP A 75 11.06 5.47 1.49
C ASP A 75 11.16 6.33 0.24
N ASP A 76 11.62 7.57 0.39
CA ASP A 76 11.81 8.50 -0.72
C ASP A 76 12.85 7.99 -1.72
N PHE A 77 13.96 7.43 -1.20
CA PHE A 77 14.96 6.78 -2.03
C PHE A 77 14.39 5.57 -2.75
N LEU A 78 13.71 4.66 -2.04
CA LEU A 78 13.23 3.39 -2.62
C LEU A 78 12.19 3.63 -3.71
N PHE A 79 11.30 4.62 -3.54
CA PHE A 79 10.35 5.01 -4.57
C PHE A 79 11.06 5.44 -5.86
N ASN A 80 12.02 6.37 -5.75
CA ASN A 80 12.81 6.82 -6.90
C ASN A 80 13.64 5.69 -7.51
N PHE A 81 14.25 4.83 -6.69
CA PHE A 81 15.05 3.69 -7.13
C PHE A 81 14.19 2.69 -7.93
N SER A 82 12.98 2.40 -7.49
CA SER A 82 12.08 1.45 -8.14
C SER A 82 11.59 1.96 -9.50
N ALA A 83 11.31 3.27 -9.58
CA ALA A 83 10.80 3.91 -10.79
C ALA A 83 11.89 4.21 -11.84
N ASN A 84 13.15 4.40 -11.44
CA ASN A 84 14.19 4.93 -12.30
C ASN A 84 15.30 3.91 -12.59
N LYS A 85 15.29 3.37 -13.80
CA LYS A 85 16.28 2.39 -14.27
C LYS A 85 17.72 2.91 -14.19
N LYS A 86 17.97 4.16 -14.57
CA LYS A 86 19.31 4.76 -14.54
C LYS A 86 19.81 4.85 -13.10
N LEU A 87 18.95 5.30 -12.18
CA LEU A 87 19.28 5.37 -10.77
C LEU A 87 19.63 3.98 -10.20
N GLN A 88 18.96 2.91 -10.61
CA GLN A 88 19.33 1.56 -10.18
C GLN A 88 20.74 1.21 -10.59
N TYR A 89 21.15 1.47 -11.84
CA TYR A 89 22.52 1.22 -12.29
C TYR A 89 23.57 2.04 -11.53
N GLU A 90 23.22 3.21 -11.02
CA GLU A 90 24.10 4.06 -10.22
C GLU A 90 24.16 3.65 -8.74
N ARG A 91 23.08 3.03 -8.23
CA ARG A 91 22.89 2.73 -6.81
C ARG A 91 22.99 1.23 -6.49
N VAL A 92 23.17 0.36 -7.46
CA VAL A 92 23.51 -1.04 -7.24
C VAL A 92 25.04 -1.18 -7.20
N THR A 93 25.56 -1.86 -6.18
CA THR A 93 27.00 -2.16 -6.04
C THR A 93 27.35 -3.36 -6.92
N PHE A 94 28.02 -3.12 -8.04
CA PHE A 94 28.42 -4.19 -8.95
C PHE A 94 29.89 -4.63 -8.74
N PRO A 95 30.20 -5.95 -8.86
CA PRO A 95 29.26 -7.05 -9.06
C PRO A 95 28.37 -7.25 -7.83
N LEU A 96 27.04 -7.34 -8.02
CA LEU A 96 26.10 -7.48 -6.93
C LEU A 96 26.13 -8.91 -6.38
N LYS A 97 26.43 -9.06 -5.11
CA LYS A 97 26.46 -10.35 -4.41
C LYS A 97 25.05 -10.92 -4.25
N VAL A 98 24.88 -12.19 -4.59
CA VAL A 98 23.65 -12.97 -4.36
C VAL A 98 24.02 -14.21 -3.54
N VAL A 99 23.36 -14.35 -2.39
CA VAL A 99 23.48 -15.53 -1.51
C VAL A 99 22.21 -16.34 -1.60
N ASP A 100 22.32 -17.63 -1.90
CA ASP A 100 21.20 -18.57 -1.99
C ASP A 100 21.55 -19.82 -1.18
N GLY A 101 21.06 -19.88 0.05
CA GLY A 101 21.50 -20.87 1.04
C GLY A 101 23.02 -20.77 1.27
N ASP A 102 23.74 -21.87 0.98
CA ASP A 102 25.20 -21.93 1.12
C ASP A 102 25.96 -21.50 -0.17
N SER A 103 25.23 -21.14 -1.23
CA SER A 103 25.81 -20.77 -2.51
C SER A 103 25.94 -19.26 -2.65
N GLU A 104 27.06 -18.80 -3.22
CA GLU A 104 27.28 -17.41 -3.56
C GLU A 104 27.44 -17.24 -5.07
N SER A 105 26.82 -16.22 -5.62
CA SER A 105 26.92 -15.82 -7.02
C SER A 105 26.96 -14.31 -7.15
N PHE A 106 27.23 -13.81 -8.37
CA PHE A 106 27.35 -12.38 -8.59
C PHE A 106 26.63 -11.96 -9.88
N ILE A 107 25.78 -10.94 -9.77
CA ILE A 107 25.16 -10.29 -10.92
C ILE A 107 26.10 -9.20 -11.41
N GLN A 108 26.51 -9.28 -12.70
CA GLN A 108 27.33 -8.26 -13.31
C GLN A 108 26.49 -7.08 -13.77
N TYR A 109 27.10 -5.91 -13.95
CA TYR A 109 26.43 -4.69 -14.43
C TYR A 109 25.57 -4.93 -15.68
N LYS A 110 26.09 -5.65 -16.67
CA LYS A 110 25.39 -5.97 -17.93
C LYS A 110 24.19 -6.91 -17.78
N ASP A 111 24.17 -7.69 -16.69
CA ASP A 111 23.16 -8.74 -16.42
C ASP A 111 22.05 -8.23 -15.47
N TRP A 112 22.22 -7.01 -14.91
CA TRP A 112 21.22 -6.40 -14.06
C TRP A 112 19.94 -6.09 -14.85
N ARG A 113 18.80 -6.43 -14.24
CA ARG A 113 17.49 -6.05 -14.74
C ARG A 113 16.80 -5.17 -13.71
N GLN A 114 16.09 -4.16 -14.20
CA GLN A 114 15.35 -3.26 -13.32
C GLN A 114 14.40 -4.04 -12.43
N GLU A 115 14.47 -3.77 -11.13
CA GLU A 115 13.56 -4.31 -10.13
C GLU A 115 12.52 -3.24 -9.80
N HIS A 116 11.25 -3.57 -10.02
CA HIS A 116 10.14 -2.62 -9.82
C HIS A 116 9.54 -2.71 -8.42
N PHE A 117 9.96 -3.68 -7.62
CA PHE A 117 9.43 -3.91 -6.28
C PHE A 117 7.89 -3.88 -6.26
N PHE A 118 7.33 -3.15 -5.32
CA PHE A 118 5.90 -3.02 -5.07
C PHE A 118 5.14 -2.10 -6.07
N MET A 119 5.81 -1.50 -7.06
CA MET A 119 5.20 -0.52 -7.96
C MET A 119 3.94 -1.03 -8.69
N LYS A 120 3.88 -2.34 -8.96
CA LYS A 120 2.70 -2.95 -9.61
C LYS A 120 1.53 -3.20 -8.66
N GLN A 121 1.79 -3.30 -7.36
CA GLN A 121 0.77 -3.54 -6.33
C GLN A 121 0.24 -2.24 -5.76
N GLU A 122 0.90 -1.12 -6.04
CA GLU A 122 0.61 0.20 -5.50
C GLU A 122 0.60 0.27 -3.96
N MET A 123 1.11 -0.77 -3.30
CA MET A 123 1.21 -0.88 -1.85
C MET A 123 2.39 -1.75 -1.42
N TYR A 124 2.86 -1.52 -0.21
CA TYR A 124 3.83 -2.35 0.48
C TYR A 124 3.40 -2.62 1.93
N THR A 125 4.10 -3.51 2.60
CA THR A 125 3.75 -3.94 3.95
C THR A 125 4.88 -3.66 4.93
N LEU A 126 4.50 -3.50 6.20
CA LEU A 126 5.44 -3.45 7.32
C LEU A 126 4.97 -4.44 8.37
N ILE A 127 5.91 -5.20 8.90
CA ILE A 127 5.66 -6.11 10.02
C ILE A 127 6.50 -5.65 11.20
N PHE A 128 5.82 -5.21 12.26
CA PHE A 128 6.44 -4.78 13.51
C PHE A 128 6.01 -5.68 14.67
N ASP A 129 6.78 -5.69 15.75
CA ASP A 129 6.40 -6.39 16.99
C ASP A 129 5.44 -5.55 17.85
N ASP A 130 5.53 -4.23 17.75
CA ASP A 130 4.67 -3.28 18.45
C ASP A 130 4.65 -1.89 17.77
N GLU A 131 3.73 -1.01 18.23
CA GLU A 131 3.52 0.32 17.67
C GLU A 131 4.73 1.26 17.85
N SER A 132 5.59 1.04 18.85
CA SER A 132 6.76 1.90 19.07
C SER A 132 7.77 1.85 17.93
N GLN A 133 7.78 0.76 17.18
CA GLN A 133 8.65 0.58 16.02
C GLN A 133 8.23 1.43 14.80
N LEU A 134 7.03 2.01 14.79
CA LEU A 134 6.61 2.97 13.76
C LEU A 134 7.54 4.20 13.71
N ALA A 135 8.18 4.56 14.82
CA ALA A 135 9.14 5.66 14.86
C ALA A 135 10.34 5.46 13.92
N LEU A 136 10.67 4.22 13.55
CA LEU A 136 11.74 3.91 12.61
C LEU A 136 11.48 4.45 11.19
N LEU A 137 10.22 4.67 10.82
CA LEU A 137 9.84 5.18 9.50
C LEU A 137 10.35 6.62 9.24
N SER A 138 10.58 7.38 10.30
CA SER A 138 11.11 8.75 10.24
C SER A 138 12.55 8.85 10.71
N ASP A 139 13.24 7.72 10.92
CA ASP A 139 14.62 7.72 11.38
C ASP A 139 15.60 7.96 10.22
N THR A 140 16.17 9.15 10.15
CA THR A 140 17.16 9.55 9.15
C THR A 140 18.58 9.02 9.42
N THR A 141 18.80 8.37 10.57
CA THR A 141 20.12 7.86 10.99
C THR A 141 20.37 6.41 10.60
N LEU A 142 19.38 5.76 10.00
CA LEU A 142 19.51 4.37 9.56
C LEU A 142 20.60 4.21 8.51
N ASP A 143 21.45 3.20 8.71
CA ASP A 143 22.54 2.84 7.79
C ASP A 143 22.23 1.57 6.97
N SER A 144 21.23 0.81 7.35
CA SER A 144 20.84 -0.42 6.68
C SER A 144 19.33 -0.62 6.71
N VAL A 145 18.75 -0.95 5.56
CA VAL A 145 17.33 -1.31 5.39
C VAL A 145 17.24 -2.53 4.48
N VAL A 146 16.30 -3.41 4.77
CA VAL A 146 16.05 -4.61 3.95
C VAL A 146 14.65 -4.55 3.36
N VAL A 147 14.55 -4.73 2.05
CA VAL A 147 13.27 -4.95 1.37
C VAL A 147 13.11 -6.44 1.11
N GLU A 148 12.14 -7.06 1.77
CA GLU A 148 11.80 -8.46 1.57
C GLU A 148 10.70 -8.60 0.53
N LYS A 149 10.96 -9.38 -0.49
CA LYS A 149 9.95 -9.91 -1.41
C LYS A 149 9.57 -11.31 -0.93
N ILE A 150 8.41 -11.42 -0.31
CA ILE A 150 7.92 -12.66 0.31
C ILE A 150 6.86 -13.27 -0.61
N ASN A 151 7.16 -14.41 -1.21
CA ASN A 151 6.17 -15.16 -1.96
C ASN A 151 5.51 -16.18 -1.03
N LEU A 152 4.25 -15.91 -0.66
CA LEU A 152 3.50 -16.73 0.28
C LEU A 152 3.24 -18.12 -0.28
N ARG A 153 2.91 -18.23 -1.57
CA ARG A 153 2.63 -19.50 -2.23
C ARG A 153 3.87 -20.36 -2.41
N ALA A 154 4.97 -19.77 -2.88
CA ALA A 154 6.24 -20.46 -3.09
C ALA A 154 7.02 -20.71 -1.79
N LYS A 155 6.61 -20.10 -0.68
CA LYS A 155 7.31 -20.16 0.62
C LYS A 155 8.75 -19.66 0.54
N SER A 156 9.02 -18.68 -0.29
CA SER A 156 10.34 -18.11 -0.51
C SER A 156 10.38 -16.64 -0.09
N VAL A 157 11.57 -16.19 0.29
CA VAL A 157 11.87 -14.80 0.64
C VAL A 157 13.13 -14.39 -0.10
N GLU A 158 13.05 -13.28 -0.83
CA GLU A 158 14.20 -12.62 -1.42
C GLU A 158 14.40 -11.28 -0.71
N GLN A 159 15.55 -11.11 -0.07
CA GLN A 159 15.90 -9.92 0.70
C GLN A 159 16.86 -9.06 -0.12
N HIS A 160 16.47 -7.83 -0.41
CA HIS A 160 17.32 -6.81 -1.01
C HIS A 160 17.89 -5.94 0.10
N ILE A 161 19.20 -6.04 0.34
CA ILE A 161 19.89 -5.37 1.43
C ILE A 161 20.45 -4.05 0.92
N PHE A 162 19.93 -2.97 1.45
CA PHE A 162 20.40 -1.62 1.18
C PHE A 162 21.25 -1.12 2.35
N ASN A 163 22.39 -0.52 2.01
CA ASN A 163 23.24 0.13 2.99
C ASN A 163 23.53 1.57 2.56
N ARG A 164 23.68 2.46 3.53
CA ARG A 164 24.06 3.85 3.29
C ARG A 164 25.58 3.93 3.20
N LEU A 165 26.10 4.10 1.98
CA LEU A 165 27.51 4.23 1.67
C LEU A 165 27.82 5.65 1.19
N ASP A 166 28.72 6.35 1.87
CA ASP A 166 29.06 7.75 1.57
C ASP A 166 27.82 8.67 1.54
N GLY A 167 26.90 8.47 2.49
CA GLY A 167 25.66 9.23 2.62
C GLY A 167 24.57 8.87 1.60
N LYS A 168 24.78 7.84 0.78
CA LYS A 168 23.84 7.43 -0.27
C LYS A 168 23.39 5.99 -0.07
N TRP A 169 22.11 5.73 -0.24
CA TRP A 169 21.57 4.38 -0.25
C TRP A 169 22.03 3.60 -1.48
N LYS A 170 22.50 2.39 -1.26
CA LYS A 170 22.91 1.47 -2.33
C LYS A 170 22.45 0.05 -2.03
N LEU A 171 21.96 -0.65 -3.07
CA LEU A 171 21.75 -2.09 -3.01
C LEU A 171 23.10 -2.79 -3.03
N THR A 172 23.40 -3.52 -1.96
CA THR A 172 24.71 -4.15 -1.77
C THR A 172 24.69 -5.67 -1.86
N GLN A 173 23.52 -6.28 -1.61
CA GLN A 173 23.38 -7.74 -1.59
C GLN A 173 21.95 -8.15 -1.80
N ILE A 174 21.75 -9.33 -2.40
CA ILE A 174 20.48 -10.08 -2.41
C ILE A 174 20.70 -11.39 -1.65
N VAL A 175 19.76 -11.72 -0.76
CA VAL A 175 19.76 -13.00 -0.03
C VAL A 175 18.45 -13.73 -0.30
N ARG A 176 18.55 -15.00 -0.70
CA ARG A 176 17.40 -15.87 -0.95
C ARG A 176 17.30 -16.91 0.15
N ASN A 177 16.14 -16.97 0.75
CA ASN A 177 15.85 -17.86 1.87
C ASN A 177 14.49 -18.53 1.68
N THR A 178 14.22 -19.55 2.47
CA THR A 178 12.87 -20.06 2.63
C THR A 178 12.09 -19.23 3.65
N MET A 179 10.78 -19.15 3.50
CA MET A 179 9.91 -18.48 4.48
C MET A 179 10.02 -19.10 5.89
N PHE A 180 10.44 -20.38 6.00
CA PHE A 180 10.64 -21.06 7.29
C PHE A 180 11.85 -20.53 8.08
N GLN A 181 12.78 -19.83 7.42
CA GLN A 181 13.93 -19.19 8.05
C GLN A 181 13.62 -17.74 8.46
N ASN A 182 12.48 -17.17 7.99
CA ASN A 182 12.09 -15.82 8.33
C ASN A 182 11.70 -15.72 9.82
N PRO A 183 12.12 -14.66 10.54
CA PRO A 183 11.72 -14.43 11.94
C PRO A 183 10.21 -14.38 12.13
N ASN A 184 9.46 -13.91 11.13
CA ASN A 184 8.01 -13.80 11.14
C ASN A 184 7.28 -15.04 10.63
N LYS A 185 7.96 -16.19 10.44
CA LYS A 185 7.41 -17.42 9.83
C LYS A 185 6.06 -17.86 10.37
N SER A 186 5.87 -17.77 11.69
CA SER A 186 4.60 -18.16 12.33
C SER A 186 3.46 -17.23 11.93
N PHE A 187 3.73 -15.94 11.92
CA PHE A 187 2.77 -14.93 11.47
C PHE A 187 2.50 -15.03 9.96
N LEU A 188 3.52 -15.20 9.15
CA LEU A 188 3.38 -15.32 7.69
C LEU A 188 2.56 -16.57 7.31
N ALA A 189 2.76 -17.69 7.99
CA ALA A 189 1.96 -18.90 7.78
C ALA A 189 0.47 -18.71 8.15
N PHE A 190 0.20 -17.94 9.19
CA PHE A 190 -1.14 -17.51 9.56
C PHE A 190 -1.73 -16.55 8.52
N TYR A 191 -0.97 -15.50 8.18
CA TYR A 191 -1.41 -14.44 7.29
C TYR A 191 -1.78 -14.94 5.89
N GLU A 192 -1.03 -15.90 5.34
CA GLU A 192 -1.36 -16.52 4.05
C GLU A 192 -2.81 -17.05 4.01
N LYS A 193 -3.24 -17.72 5.07
CA LYS A 193 -4.61 -18.21 5.18
C LYS A 193 -5.59 -17.07 5.45
N PHE A 194 -5.21 -16.15 6.33
CA PHE A 194 -6.02 -14.98 6.65
C PHE A 194 -6.31 -14.11 5.42
N ALA A 195 -5.33 -13.92 4.53
CA ALA A 195 -5.51 -13.10 3.33
C ALA A 195 -6.48 -13.70 2.29
N THR A 196 -6.70 -15.03 2.30
CA THR A 196 -7.42 -15.74 1.23
C THR A 196 -8.74 -16.38 1.65
N ASP A 197 -8.94 -16.65 2.94
CA ASP A 197 -10.07 -17.42 3.46
C ASP A 197 -10.95 -16.53 4.35
N SER A 198 -12.10 -16.11 3.82
CA SER A 198 -13.03 -15.21 4.52
C SER A 198 -13.64 -15.82 5.80
N VAL A 199 -13.83 -17.14 5.83
CA VAL A 199 -14.31 -17.84 7.03
C VAL A 199 -13.22 -17.83 8.09
N PHE A 200 -12.00 -18.14 7.69
CA PHE A 200 -10.85 -18.09 8.60
C PHE A 200 -10.56 -16.67 9.11
N GLN A 201 -10.82 -15.62 8.32
CA GLN A 201 -10.72 -14.23 8.79
C GLN A 201 -11.62 -14.02 10.01
N VAL A 202 -12.90 -14.33 9.90
CA VAL A 202 -13.88 -14.18 10.98
C VAL A 202 -13.50 -15.01 12.20
N GLU A 203 -13.12 -16.29 12.01
CA GLU A 203 -12.66 -17.17 13.09
C GLU A 203 -11.37 -16.68 13.77
N SER A 204 -10.58 -15.85 13.09
CA SER A 204 -9.30 -15.32 13.55
C SER A 204 -9.42 -13.90 14.13
N MET A 205 -10.58 -13.52 14.65
CA MET A 205 -10.80 -12.23 15.31
C MET A 205 -11.01 -12.38 16.81
N ALA A 206 -10.65 -11.35 17.55
CA ALA A 206 -11.09 -11.20 18.94
C ALA A 206 -12.57 -10.80 18.99
N GLU A 207 -13.18 -10.94 20.14
CA GLU A 207 -14.57 -10.55 20.39
C GLU A 207 -14.65 -9.64 21.62
N PRO A 208 -14.75 -8.33 21.44
CA PRO A 208 -14.75 -7.56 20.18
C PRO A 208 -13.33 -7.29 19.63
N VAL A 209 -13.24 -6.75 18.43
CA VAL A 209 -12.05 -6.13 17.82
C VAL A 209 -12.16 -4.62 18.02
N SER A 210 -11.14 -3.97 18.58
CA SER A 210 -11.09 -2.51 18.65
C SER A 210 -10.83 -1.90 17.28
N VAL A 211 -11.48 -0.78 16.98
CA VAL A 211 -11.31 -0.06 15.72
C VAL A 211 -11.09 1.43 15.96
N THR A 212 -10.21 2.03 15.18
CA THR A 212 -10.00 3.48 15.13
C THR A 212 -10.18 3.92 13.68
N LEU A 213 -11.10 4.85 13.44
CA LEU A 213 -11.48 5.33 12.11
C LEU A 213 -11.43 6.87 12.08
N PRO A 214 -11.26 7.48 10.89
CA PRO A 214 -11.48 8.92 10.74
C PRO A 214 -12.89 9.31 11.19
N ASP A 215 -13.00 10.45 11.86
CA ASP A 215 -14.30 11.01 12.25
C ASP A 215 -14.98 11.59 11.00
N PRO A 216 -16.20 11.13 10.64
CA PRO A 216 -16.89 11.66 9.46
C PRO A 216 -17.29 13.13 9.57
N ASP A 217 -17.32 13.68 10.78
CA ASP A 217 -17.71 15.07 11.07
C ASP A 217 -16.50 16.00 11.28
N ASP A 218 -15.27 15.45 11.41
CA ASP A 218 -14.04 16.21 11.62
C ASP A 218 -12.83 15.51 10.99
N ASP A 219 -12.35 16.03 9.84
CA ASP A 219 -11.23 15.48 9.07
C ASP A 219 -9.90 15.35 9.85
N PHE A 220 -9.79 15.98 11.02
CA PHE A 220 -8.56 15.97 11.83
C PHE A 220 -8.68 15.10 13.09
N SER A 221 -9.82 14.46 13.30
CA SER A 221 -10.05 13.62 14.47
C SER A 221 -10.28 12.15 14.09
N MET A 222 -10.08 11.30 15.09
CA MET A 222 -10.30 9.86 14.97
C MET A 222 -11.32 9.44 16.02
N ILE A 223 -12.20 8.53 15.65
CA ILE A 223 -13.16 7.90 16.55
C ILE A 223 -12.74 6.49 16.89
N GLU A 224 -12.87 6.12 18.14
CA GLU A 224 -12.61 4.77 18.62
C GLU A 224 -13.92 4.03 18.86
N GLY A 225 -13.93 2.75 18.53
CA GLY A 225 -15.06 1.87 18.72
C GLY A 225 -14.64 0.41 18.75
N ASP A 226 -15.65 -0.44 18.74
CA ASP A 226 -15.46 -1.89 18.67
C ASP A 226 -16.41 -2.47 17.62
N PHE A 227 -15.96 -3.53 16.94
CA PHE A 227 -16.81 -4.32 16.06
C PHE A 227 -16.69 -5.81 16.40
N TYR A 228 -17.72 -6.56 16.04
CA TYR A 228 -17.75 -8.02 16.20
C TYR A 228 -17.37 -8.73 14.90
N PRO A 229 -16.87 -9.97 14.96
CA PRO A 229 -16.38 -10.69 13.77
C PRO A 229 -17.33 -10.74 12.58
N GLU A 230 -18.65 -10.77 12.84
CA GLU A 230 -19.69 -10.79 11.79
C GLU A 230 -19.74 -9.50 10.97
N GLN A 231 -19.26 -8.38 11.54
CA GLN A 231 -19.22 -7.07 10.89
C GLN A 231 -17.94 -6.87 10.06
N TRP A 232 -17.02 -7.85 10.08
CA TRP A 232 -15.74 -7.75 9.35
C TRP A 232 -15.86 -7.32 7.88
N PRO A 233 -16.85 -7.76 7.09
CA PRO A 233 -17.00 -7.30 5.71
C PRO A 233 -17.13 -5.78 5.54
N GLU A 234 -17.59 -5.07 6.58
CA GLU A 234 -17.77 -3.60 6.59
C GLU A 234 -16.47 -2.85 6.92
N PHE A 235 -15.56 -3.51 7.67
CA PHE A 235 -14.33 -2.90 8.19
C PHE A 235 -13.06 -3.34 7.47
N LYS A 236 -13.09 -4.50 6.80
CA LYS A 236 -11.89 -5.05 6.18
C LYS A 236 -11.30 -4.11 5.12
N PRO A 237 -9.97 -4.05 4.99
CA PRO A 237 -9.33 -3.38 3.88
C PRO A 237 -9.86 -3.89 2.53
N GLY A 238 -9.96 -3.01 1.55
CA GLY A 238 -10.48 -3.37 0.23
C GLY A 238 -9.69 -4.51 -0.42
N GLU A 239 -8.37 -4.54 -0.20
CA GLU A 239 -7.48 -5.57 -0.72
C GLU A 239 -6.46 -5.98 0.36
N LEU A 240 -6.29 -7.29 0.52
CA LEU A 240 -5.23 -7.91 1.32
C LEU A 240 -4.26 -8.62 0.36
N PRO A 241 -2.98 -8.21 0.28
CA PRO A 241 -2.02 -8.87 -0.60
C PRO A 241 -1.88 -10.35 -0.20
N SER A 242 -2.16 -11.27 -1.12
CA SER A 242 -2.31 -12.70 -0.84
C SER A 242 -1.28 -13.60 -1.51
N GLU A 243 -0.56 -13.10 -2.52
CA GLU A 243 0.43 -13.87 -3.25
C GLU A 243 1.86 -13.44 -2.91
N GLU A 244 2.12 -12.14 -2.98
CA GLU A 244 3.43 -11.57 -2.79
C GLU A 244 3.34 -10.35 -1.85
N LEU A 245 4.20 -10.33 -0.83
CA LEU A 245 4.34 -9.19 0.08
C LEU A 245 5.70 -8.52 -0.16
N TYR A 246 5.71 -7.20 -0.20
CA TYR A 246 6.92 -6.41 -0.08
C TYR A 246 6.99 -5.82 1.32
N ASN A 247 7.76 -6.45 2.20
CA ASN A 247 7.93 -6.02 3.58
C ASN A 247 9.25 -5.25 3.74
N ILE A 248 9.19 -4.06 4.35
CA ILE A 248 10.38 -3.24 4.59
C ILE A 248 10.80 -3.37 6.04
N ILE A 249 12.09 -3.65 6.26
CA ILE A 249 12.72 -3.78 7.57
C ILE A 249 13.68 -2.61 7.78
N TYR A 250 13.30 -1.68 8.66
CA TYR A 250 14.06 -0.47 9.00
C TYR A 250 15.04 -0.69 10.16
N GLY A 251 15.67 -1.86 10.21
CA GLY A 251 16.59 -2.20 11.28
C GLY A 251 15.92 -2.71 12.56
N GLN A 252 14.58 -2.88 12.56
CA GLN A 252 13.91 -3.50 13.70
C GLN A 252 14.40 -4.92 13.93
N GLU A 253 14.71 -5.23 15.18
CA GLU A 253 14.98 -6.59 15.61
C GLU A 253 13.66 -7.29 15.92
N TYR A 254 13.42 -8.41 15.24
CA TYR A 254 12.27 -9.25 15.57
C TYR A 254 12.59 -10.12 16.78
N ARG A 255 11.77 -9.96 17.81
CA ARG A 255 11.77 -10.85 18.98
C ARG A 255 10.75 -11.95 18.79
N GLN A 256 10.76 -12.95 19.65
CA GLN A 256 9.66 -13.92 19.70
C GLN A 256 8.42 -13.26 20.32
N SER A 257 7.89 -12.28 19.62
CA SER A 257 6.71 -11.53 20.04
C SER A 257 5.44 -12.35 19.81
N ARG A 258 4.52 -12.25 20.76
CA ARG A 258 3.15 -12.78 20.63
C ARG A 258 2.20 -11.75 20.01
N GLN A 259 2.73 -10.63 19.53
CA GLN A 259 1.99 -9.58 18.85
C GLN A 259 2.71 -9.23 17.55
N LYS A 260 1.92 -8.88 16.55
CA LYS A 260 2.40 -8.26 15.31
C LYS A 260 1.49 -7.10 14.94
N LEU A 261 2.11 -5.99 14.63
CA LEU A 261 1.48 -4.89 13.93
C LEU A 261 1.80 -5.07 12.44
N PHE A 262 0.78 -5.36 11.66
CA PHE A 262 0.86 -5.49 10.20
C PHE A 262 0.27 -4.24 9.57
N VAL A 263 1.10 -3.50 8.86
CA VAL A 263 0.72 -2.24 8.23
C VAL A 263 0.70 -2.42 6.72
N LEU A 264 -0.40 -2.01 6.10
CA LEU A 264 -0.50 -1.83 4.65
C LEU A 264 -0.32 -0.34 4.36
N ARG A 265 0.62 0.02 3.49
CA ARG A 265 0.84 1.39 3.05
C ARG A 265 0.75 1.50 1.53
N GLY A 266 -0.07 2.42 1.09
CA GLY A 266 -0.17 2.77 -0.32
C GLY A 266 0.99 3.65 -0.78
N ILE A 267 1.27 3.63 -2.08
CA ILE A 267 2.29 4.43 -2.71
C ILE A 267 1.65 5.73 -3.19
N SER A 268 2.07 6.86 -2.64
CA SER A 268 1.65 8.21 -3.07
C SER A 268 0.14 8.50 -2.99
N ASN A 269 -0.65 7.67 -2.32
CA ASN A 269 -2.10 7.82 -2.21
C ASN A 269 -2.61 8.05 -0.77
N GLY A 270 -1.69 8.12 0.21
CA GLY A 270 -2.04 8.35 1.62
C GLY A 270 -2.75 7.18 2.31
N PHE A 271 -2.98 6.08 1.60
CA PHE A 271 -3.61 4.89 2.19
C PHE A 271 -2.70 4.25 3.24
N GLN A 272 -3.24 4.05 4.42
CA GLN A 272 -2.59 3.27 5.48
C GLN A 272 -3.65 2.53 6.29
N THR A 273 -3.44 1.24 6.47
CA THR A 273 -4.24 0.41 7.37
C THR A 273 -3.31 -0.34 8.31
N GLU A 274 -3.60 -0.29 9.59
CA GLU A 274 -2.84 -0.99 10.63
C GLU A 274 -3.70 -2.09 11.26
N MET A 275 -3.21 -3.31 11.22
CA MET A 275 -3.85 -4.47 11.81
C MET A 275 -2.97 -5.05 12.92
N THR A 276 -3.42 -4.96 14.17
CA THR A 276 -2.72 -5.59 15.28
C THR A 276 -3.23 -7.00 15.50
N PHE A 277 -2.34 -7.97 15.36
CA PHE A 277 -2.59 -9.37 15.66
C PHE A 277 -1.90 -9.77 16.96
N ARG A 278 -2.58 -10.58 17.77
CA ARG A 278 -2.03 -11.10 19.03
C ARG A 278 -2.28 -12.60 19.13
N GLN A 279 -1.33 -13.32 19.72
CA GLN A 279 -1.54 -14.73 20.03
C GLN A 279 -2.37 -14.88 21.32
N ILE A 280 -3.58 -15.40 21.17
CA ILE A 280 -4.51 -15.76 22.24
C ILE A 280 -4.68 -17.29 22.18
N ASP A 281 -4.37 -17.98 23.27
CA ASP A 281 -4.39 -19.43 23.34
C ASP A 281 -3.61 -20.13 22.22
N GLY A 282 -2.45 -19.56 21.86
CA GLY A 282 -1.56 -20.07 20.82
C GLY A 282 -2.03 -19.82 19.38
N LYS A 283 -3.14 -19.12 19.17
CA LYS A 283 -3.69 -18.77 17.85
C LYS A 283 -3.56 -17.26 17.62
N TRP A 284 -3.18 -16.87 16.43
CA TRP A 284 -3.19 -15.46 16.00
C TRP A 284 -4.63 -14.97 15.87
N LYS A 285 -4.93 -13.82 16.47
CA LYS A 285 -6.22 -13.14 16.43
C LYS A 285 -6.03 -11.66 16.08
N LEU A 286 -6.84 -11.12 15.18
CA LEU A 286 -6.95 -9.68 14.98
C LEU A 286 -7.60 -9.07 16.22
N VAL A 287 -6.94 -8.10 16.85
CA VAL A 287 -7.41 -7.45 18.08
C VAL A 287 -7.67 -5.96 17.92
N LYS A 288 -7.04 -5.32 16.93
CA LYS A 288 -7.20 -3.89 16.65
C LYS A 288 -7.03 -3.63 15.16
N LEU A 289 -7.85 -2.71 14.64
CA LEU A 289 -7.79 -2.17 13.29
C LEU A 289 -7.72 -0.64 13.36
N VAL A 290 -6.84 -0.02 12.59
CA VAL A 290 -6.77 1.43 12.37
C VAL A 290 -6.78 1.68 10.87
N ASN A 291 -7.69 2.50 10.42
CA ASN A 291 -7.84 2.90 9.00
C ASN A 291 -7.69 4.41 8.85
#